data_9dd64f3881f5950ff3b6fa6e1f224161
#
_entry.id   9dd64f3881f5950ff3b6fa6e1f224161
#
_cell.length_a   1.000
_cell.length_b   1.000
_cell.length_c   1.000
_cell.angle_alpha   90.00
_cell.angle_beta   90.00
_cell.angle_gamma   90.00
#
_symmetry.space_group_name_H-M   'P 1'
#
loop_
_entity.id
_entity.type
_entity.pdbx_description
1 polymer ?
#
loop_
_entity_poly.entity_id
_entity_poly.type
_entity_poly.pdbx_seq_one_letter_code
_entity_poly.pdbx_strand_id
1 'polypeptide(L)'
;MSVCIEFKDVSYAYPLTKKAAVKHLNCKLESGKCYGVVGPNAGGKNTFCNLMRGVCPNFYHGTIKGDVIVNGKKVVEWDDCQLSVQIGYVFQDPFAQVSGIKDTVFEEIGIGLENLAVPREDMFDRIMAAAREVSVESLIQKHPLALSG
;
A
#
# COMPACT_ATOMS: atom_id res chain seq x y z
N MET A 1 -21.03 9.94 6.10
CA MET A 1 -19.85 9.19 5.64
C MET A 1 -18.63 9.95 6.09
N SER A 2 -17.65 9.28 6.68
CA SER A 2 -16.42 9.94 7.17
C SER A 2 -15.39 9.97 6.04
N VAL A 3 -14.66 11.09 5.93
CA VAL A 3 -13.49 11.20 5.06
C VAL A 3 -12.37 10.39 5.68
N CYS A 4 -11.84 9.41 4.95
CA CYS A 4 -10.73 8.59 5.44
C CYS A 4 -9.37 9.04 4.89
N ILE A 5 -9.34 9.62 3.69
CA ILE A 5 -8.12 10.19 3.10
C ILE A 5 -8.43 11.57 2.49
N GLU A 6 -7.56 12.54 2.77
CA GLU A 6 -7.69 13.90 2.24
C GLU A 6 -6.34 14.40 1.70
N PHE A 7 -6.37 14.98 0.50
CA PHE A 7 -5.26 15.71 -0.10
C PHE A 7 -5.56 17.20 -0.04
N LYS A 8 -4.63 17.99 0.51
CA LYS A 8 -4.74 19.45 0.63
C LYS A 8 -3.60 20.11 -0.13
N ASP A 9 -3.89 20.61 -1.32
CA ASP A 9 -2.96 21.30 -2.22
C ASP A 9 -1.65 20.55 -2.43
N VAL A 10 -1.74 19.23 -2.64
CA VAL A 10 -0.56 18.37 -2.72
C VAL A 10 0.11 18.49 -4.07
N SER A 11 1.40 18.81 -4.04
CA SER A 11 2.29 18.74 -5.20
C SER A 11 3.50 17.89 -4.85
N TYR A 12 3.92 17.01 -5.77
CA TYR A 12 5.06 16.14 -5.55
C TYR A 12 5.93 16.02 -6.80
N ALA A 13 7.24 16.12 -6.61
CA ALA A 13 8.25 15.90 -7.65
C ALA A 13 9.25 14.84 -7.16
N TYR A 14 9.55 13.85 -8.02
CA TYR A 14 10.59 12.86 -7.74
C TYR A 14 11.99 13.50 -7.71
N PRO A 15 12.97 12.86 -7.05
CA PRO A 15 14.35 13.33 -7.04
C PRO A 15 14.86 13.55 -8.46
N LEU A 16 15.71 14.57 -8.63
CA LEU A 16 16.36 14.91 -9.88
C LEU A 16 15.41 15.27 -11.05
N THR A 17 14.10 15.39 -10.79
CA THR A 17 13.14 15.83 -11.81
C THR A 17 12.74 17.28 -11.60
N LYS A 18 12.66 18.05 -12.70
CA LYS A 18 12.13 19.43 -12.67
C LYS A 18 10.60 19.47 -12.76
N LYS A 19 9.98 18.38 -13.22
CA LYS A 19 8.54 18.29 -13.44
C LYS A 19 7.87 17.59 -12.26
N ALA A 20 6.91 18.25 -11.66
CA ALA A 20 6.09 17.61 -10.64
C ALA A 20 5.22 16.51 -11.27
N ALA A 21 5.19 15.32 -10.61
CA ALA A 21 4.36 14.19 -10.99
C ALA A 21 2.89 14.42 -10.62
N VAL A 22 2.66 15.18 -9.54
CA VAL A 22 1.33 15.62 -9.08
C VAL A 22 1.43 17.11 -8.77
N LYS A 23 0.39 17.89 -9.12
CA LYS A 23 0.35 19.34 -8.91
C LYS A 23 -1.00 19.75 -8.34
N HIS A 24 -0.96 20.51 -7.25
CA HIS A 24 -2.14 21.15 -6.63
C HIS A 24 -3.33 20.22 -6.47
N LEU A 25 -3.05 18.96 -6.09
CA LEU A 25 -4.06 17.95 -5.93
C LEU A 25 -4.89 18.23 -4.67
N ASN A 26 -6.20 18.32 -4.87
CA ASN A 26 -7.18 18.47 -3.81
C ASN A 26 -8.24 17.41 -4.01
N CYS A 27 -8.37 16.45 -3.11
CA CYS A 27 -9.45 15.47 -3.14
C CYS A 27 -9.70 14.88 -1.75
N LYS A 28 -10.88 14.29 -1.60
CA LYS A 28 -11.29 13.55 -0.40
C LYS A 28 -11.82 12.20 -0.82
N LEU A 29 -11.35 11.16 -0.15
CA LEU A 29 -11.85 9.80 -0.28
C LEU A 29 -12.65 9.46 0.97
N GLU A 30 -13.84 8.95 0.75
CA GLU A 30 -14.78 8.61 1.82
C GLU A 30 -14.73 7.11 2.11
N SER A 31 -14.93 6.75 3.35
CA SER A 31 -15.00 5.36 3.80
C SER A 31 -16.16 4.63 3.12
N GLY A 32 -15.94 3.35 2.80
CA GLY A 32 -16.96 2.47 2.20
C GLY A 32 -17.19 2.69 0.70
N LYS A 33 -16.38 3.50 0.02
CA LYS A 33 -16.47 3.72 -1.43
C LYS A 33 -15.30 3.10 -2.17
N CYS A 34 -15.56 2.69 -3.42
CA CYS A 34 -14.53 2.29 -4.37
C CYS A 34 -14.28 3.44 -5.35
N TYR A 35 -13.00 3.77 -5.57
CA TYR A 35 -12.58 4.85 -6.46
C TYR A 35 -11.72 4.33 -7.61
N GLY A 36 -12.10 4.67 -8.84
CA GLY A 36 -11.31 4.42 -10.03
C GLY A 36 -10.43 5.62 -10.35
N VAL A 37 -9.10 5.42 -10.42
CA VAL A 37 -8.14 6.46 -10.84
C VAL A 37 -7.72 6.17 -12.27
N VAL A 38 -8.17 7.03 -13.20
CA VAL A 38 -7.93 6.87 -14.63
C VAL A 38 -7.07 8.03 -15.17
N GLY A 39 -6.35 7.77 -16.25
CA GLY A 39 -5.51 8.76 -16.90
C GLY A 39 -4.40 8.13 -17.73
N PRO A 40 -3.66 8.93 -18.53
CA PRO A 40 -2.59 8.45 -19.39
C PRO A 40 -1.43 7.83 -18.60
N ASN A 41 -0.57 7.10 -19.30
CA ASN A 41 0.70 6.65 -18.73
C ASN A 41 1.52 7.86 -18.28
N ALA A 42 2.26 7.71 -17.19
CA ALA A 42 2.98 8.80 -16.52
C ALA A 42 2.10 9.97 -16.03
N GLY A 43 0.77 9.80 -15.96
CA GLY A 43 -0.17 10.81 -15.45
C GLY A 43 -0.22 10.96 -13.93
N GLY A 44 0.69 10.32 -13.18
CA GLY A 44 0.77 10.46 -11.72
C GLY A 44 -0.11 9.51 -10.90
N LYS A 45 -0.79 8.53 -11.54
CA LYS A 45 -1.70 7.58 -10.84
C LYS A 45 -0.99 6.80 -9.72
N ASN A 46 0.16 6.17 -10.02
CA ASN A 46 0.94 5.45 -9.02
C ASN A 46 1.49 6.41 -7.94
N THR A 47 1.89 7.62 -8.33
CA THR A 47 2.33 8.65 -7.39
C THR A 47 1.22 9.03 -6.42
N PHE A 48 -0.02 9.13 -6.89
CA PHE A 48 -1.19 9.35 -6.05
C PHE A 48 -1.34 8.26 -4.98
N CYS A 49 -1.25 6.99 -5.36
CA CYS A 49 -1.29 5.86 -4.42
C CYS A 49 -0.08 5.85 -3.48
N ASN A 50 1.13 6.10 -4.01
CA ASN A 50 2.36 6.16 -3.20
C ASN A 50 2.32 7.26 -2.14
N LEU A 51 1.70 8.39 -2.44
CA LEU A 51 1.54 9.49 -1.48
C LEU A 51 0.62 9.12 -0.31
N MET A 52 -0.47 8.39 -0.58
CA MET A 52 -1.37 7.92 0.48
C MET A 52 -0.68 6.93 1.42
N ARG A 53 0.13 6.03 0.85
CA ARG A 53 0.82 4.97 1.62
C ARG A 53 2.14 5.46 2.26
N GLY A 54 2.55 6.71 2.01
CA GLY A 54 3.81 7.24 2.54
C GLY A 54 5.06 6.78 1.78
N VAL A 55 4.93 5.96 0.73
CA VAL A 55 6.06 5.56 -0.13
C VAL A 55 6.72 6.81 -0.74
N CYS A 56 5.93 7.82 -1.04
CA CYS A 56 6.39 9.18 -1.31
C CYS A 56 6.04 10.06 -0.09
N PRO A 57 6.99 10.76 0.54
CA PRO A 57 8.41 10.88 0.18
C PRO A 57 9.36 9.90 0.89
N ASN A 58 8.87 8.98 1.76
CA ASN A 58 9.72 8.22 2.68
C ASN A 58 10.71 7.29 1.95
N PHE A 59 10.24 6.55 0.96
CA PHE A 59 11.07 5.67 0.14
C PHE A 59 11.58 6.37 -1.12
N TYR A 60 10.68 6.98 -1.89
CA TYR A 60 11.07 7.84 -3.01
C TYR A 60 11.29 9.26 -2.50
N HIS A 61 12.53 9.57 -2.11
CA HIS A 61 12.93 10.86 -1.56
C HIS A 61 12.73 11.98 -2.59
N GLY A 62 11.57 12.63 -2.55
CA GLY A 62 11.24 13.72 -3.45
C GLY A 62 10.82 14.98 -2.68
N THR A 63 10.38 15.98 -3.40
CA THR A 63 9.87 17.22 -2.80
C THR A 63 8.35 17.18 -2.78
N ILE A 64 7.77 17.21 -1.58
CA ILE A 64 6.34 17.32 -1.35
C ILE A 64 5.97 18.72 -0.85
N LYS A 65 4.82 19.24 -1.31
CA LYS A 65 4.15 20.43 -0.79
C LYS A 65 2.69 20.07 -0.50
N GLY A 66 2.08 20.73 0.46
CA GLY A 66 0.74 20.41 0.91
C GLY A 66 0.71 19.20 1.83
N ASP A 67 -0.48 18.74 2.21
CA ASP A 67 -0.69 17.70 3.20
C ASP A 67 -1.50 16.53 2.64
N VAL A 68 -1.05 15.30 2.89
CA VAL A 68 -1.84 14.09 2.75
C VAL A 68 -2.24 13.64 4.15
N ILE A 69 -3.53 13.46 4.38
CA ILE A 69 -4.12 13.13 5.68
C ILE A 69 -4.81 11.78 5.56
N VAL A 70 -4.51 10.87 6.46
CA VAL A 70 -5.12 9.54 6.58
C VAL A 70 -5.73 9.41 7.96
N ASN A 71 -7.02 9.14 8.03
CA ASN A 71 -7.77 9.02 9.27
C ASN A 71 -7.52 10.19 10.26
N GLY A 72 -7.48 11.43 9.71
CA GLY A 72 -7.31 12.66 10.50
C GLY A 72 -5.87 13.02 10.88
N LYS A 73 -4.87 12.18 10.54
CA LYS A 73 -3.46 12.41 10.85
C LYS A 73 -2.66 12.55 9.56
N LYS A 74 -1.71 13.49 9.49
CA LYS A 74 -0.85 13.67 8.31
C LYS A 74 0.01 12.44 8.07
N VAL A 75 0.18 12.05 6.81
CA VAL A 75 1.00 10.87 6.44
C VAL A 75 2.43 10.95 6.98
N VAL A 76 3.02 12.14 6.96
CA VAL A 76 4.39 12.37 7.48
C VAL A 76 4.53 12.24 9.00
N GLU A 77 3.44 12.18 9.72
CA GLU A 77 3.41 12.01 11.19
C GLU A 77 3.17 10.54 11.60
N TRP A 78 2.83 9.68 10.65
CA TRP A 78 2.68 8.27 10.90
C TRP A 78 4.04 7.57 10.93
N ASP A 79 4.18 6.63 11.85
CA ASP A 79 5.20 5.59 11.72
C ASP A 79 4.84 4.64 10.56
N ASP A 80 5.84 4.16 9.82
CA ASP A 80 5.62 3.33 8.62
C ASP A 80 4.87 2.02 8.94
N CYS A 81 5.15 1.41 10.10
CA CYS A 81 4.44 0.20 10.55
C CYS A 81 2.97 0.52 10.86
N GLN A 82 2.71 1.61 11.59
CA GLN A 82 1.35 2.05 11.90
C GLN A 82 0.56 2.38 10.64
N LEU A 83 1.16 3.10 9.69
CA LEU A 83 0.51 3.44 8.42
C LEU A 83 0.23 2.19 7.58
N SER A 84 1.08 1.15 7.65
CA SER A 84 0.87 -0.11 6.93
C SER A 84 -0.38 -0.86 7.38
N VAL A 85 -0.77 -0.70 8.64
CA VAL A 85 -2.03 -1.26 9.18
C VAL A 85 -3.24 -0.47 8.71
N GLN A 86 -3.08 0.85 8.44
CA GLN A 86 -4.18 1.69 7.98
C GLN A 86 -4.46 1.54 6.48
N ILE A 87 -3.41 1.32 5.66
CA ILE A 87 -3.52 1.26 4.21
C ILE A 87 -2.78 0.03 3.68
N GLY A 88 -3.53 -0.99 3.26
CA GLY A 88 -3.00 -2.07 2.43
C GLY A 88 -2.58 -1.52 1.06
N TYR A 89 -1.50 -2.05 0.49
CA TYR A 89 -0.97 -1.58 -0.79
C TYR A 89 -0.55 -2.77 -1.67
N VAL A 90 -1.06 -2.79 -2.90
CA VAL A 90 -0.64 -3.76 -3.92
C VAL A 90 0.12 -3.02 -5.00
N PHE A 91 1.35 -3.44 -5.29
CA PHE A 91 2.17 -2.85 -6.34
C PHE A 91 1.64 -3.21 -7.73
N GLN A 92 2.01 -2.40 -8.73
CA GLN A 92 1.69 -2.67 -10.13
C GLN A 92 2.29 -4.00 -10.62
N ASP A 93 3.50 -4.34 -10.14
CA ASP A 93 4.12 -5.64 -10.32
C ASP A 93 3.98 -6.44 -9.02
N PRO A 94 3.08 -7.44 -8.97
CA PRO A 94 2.87 -8.24 -7.75
C PRO A 94 4.11 -9.06 -7.37
N PHE A 95 4.95 -9.45 -8.34
CA PHE A 95 6.18 -10.18 -8.02
C PHE A 95 7.19 -9.34 -7.23
N ALA A 96 7.14 -8.01 -7.35
CA ALA A 96 7.98 -7.13 -6.55
C ALA A 96 7.60 -7.13 -5.06
N GLN A 97 6.45 -7.69 -4.68
CA GLN A 97 6.00 -7.81 -3.29
C GLN A 97 6.26 -9.18 -2.67
N VAL A 98 6.51 -10.20 -3.49
CA VAL A 98 6.87 -11.53 -2.99
C VAL A 98 8.28 -11.45 -2.41
N SER A 99 8.43 -11.81 -1.14
CA SER A 99 9.69 -11.67 -0.41
C SER A 99 10.82 -12.55 -0.98
N GLY A 100 10.46 -13.70 -1.53
CA GLY A 100 11.38 -14.70 -2.06
C GLY A 100 12.19 -15.45 -0.99
N ILE A 101 11.89 -15.25 0.29
CA ILE A 101 12.59 -15.90 1.42
C ILE A 101 11.76 -16.98 2.09
N LYS A 102 10.53 -17.18 1.69
CA LYS A 102 9.61 -18.19 2.23
C LYS A 102 9.36 -19.29 1.20
N ASP A 103 9.27 -20.51 1.68
CA ASP A 103 9.11 -21.70 0.83
C ASP A 103 7.65 -21.97 0.45
N THR A 104 6.71 -21.44 1.20
CA THR A 104 5.27 -21.67 0.98
C THR A 104 4.47 -20.37 0.92
N VAL A 105 3.36 -20.41 0.18
CA VAL A 105 2.37 -19.31 0.15
C VAL A 105 1.86 -19.00 1.56
N PHE A 106 1.66 -20.03 2.39
CA PHE A 106 1.25 -19.85 3.78
C PHE A 106 2.22 -18.96 4.55
N GLU A 107 3.52 -19.26 4.47
CA GLU A 107 4.56 -18.47 5.14
C GLU A 107 4.70 -17.08 4.54
N GLU A 108 4.57 -16.94 3.21
CA GLU A 108 4.64 -15.66 2.52
C GLU A 108 3.51 -14.71 2.97
N ILE A 109 2.27 -15.21 3.10
CA ILE A 109 1.15 -14.44 3.66
C ILE A 109 1.45 -14.06 5.12
N GLY A 110 2.12 -14.94 5.86
CA GLY A 110 2.47 -14.74 7.27
C GLY A 110 3.48 -13.62 7.52
N ILE A 111 4.33 -13.26 6.55
CA ILE A 111 5.40 -12.25 6.74
C ILE A 111 4.85 -10.93 7.29
N GLY A 112 3.72 -10.47 6.75
CA GLY A 112 3.09 -9.23 7.21
C GLY A 112 2.69 -9.28 8.69
N LEU A 113 2.22 -10.43 9.15
CA LEU A 113 1.85 -10.65 10.55
C LEU A 113 3.09 -10.80 11.45
N GLU A 114 4.15 -11.47 10.95
CA GLU A 114 5.45 -11.57 11.64
C GLU A 114 6.02 -10.16 11.89
N ASN A 115 6.04 -9.32 10.87
CA ASN A 115 6.54 -7.95 10.95
C ASN A 115 5.74 -7.07 11.92
N LEU A 116 4.46 -7.37 12.11
CA LEU A 116 3.59 -6.70 13.08
C LEU A 116 3.62 -7.34 14.46
N ALA A 117 4.49 -8.32 14.69
CA ALA A 117 4.62 -9.07 15.94
C ALA A 117 3.30 -9.68 16.44
N VAL A 118 2.46 -10.16 15.52
CA VAL A 118 1.22 -10.86 15.86
C VAL A 118 1.56 -12.17 16.57
N PRO A 119 0.92 -12.53 17.70
CA PRO A 119 1.13 -13.78 18.38
C PRO A 119 0.94 -14.99 17.44
N ARG A 120 1.81 -15.99 17.58
CA ARG A 120 1.84 -17.15 16.67
C ARG A 120 0.52 -17.93 16.67
N GLU A 121 -0.13 -17.99 17.81
CA GLU A 121 -1.44 -18.63 17.97
C GLU A 121 -2.53 -17.98 17.10
N ASP A 122 -2.45 -16.67 16.88
CA ASP A 122 -3.43 -15.89 16.08
C ASP A 122 -3.09 -15.90 14.60
N MET A 123 -1.85 -16.19 14.22
CA MET A 123 -1.38 -16.07 12.84
C MET A 123 -2.06 -17.09 11.92
N PHE A 124 -2.20 -18.36 12.37
CA PHE A 124 -2.74 -19.42 11.53
C PHE A 124 -4.15 -19.06 11.02
N ASP A 125 -5.04 -18.67 11.91
CA ASP A 125 -6.43 -18.34 11.55
C ASP A 125 -6.50 -17.13 10.63
N ARG A 126 -5.66 -16.12 10.86
CA ARG A 126 -5.58 -14.91 10.01
C ARG A 126 -5.05 -15.24 8.61
N ILE A 127 -4.00 -16.04 8.50
CA ILE A 127 -3.46 -16.49 7.20
C ILE A 127 -4.50 -17.26 6.42
N MET A 128 -5.17 -18.22 7.08
CA MET A 128 -6.20 -19.02 6.44
C MET A 128 -7.42 -18.21 6.04
N ALA A 129 -7.83 -17.22 6.85
CA ALA A 129 -8.90 -16.30 6.49
C ALA A 129 -8.55 -15.49 5.25
N ALA A 130 -7.34 -14.90 5.19
CA ALA A 130 -6.87 -14.15 4.02
C ALA A 130 -6.80 -15.03 2.77
N ALA A 131 -6.28 -16.27 2.89
CA ALA A 131 -6.21 -17.21 1.77
C ALA A 131 -7.60 -17.56 1.21
N ARG A 132 -8.63 -17.69 2.09
CA ARG A 132 -10.03 -17.92 1.70
C ARG A 132 -10.62 -16.75 0.94
N GLU A 133 -10.41 -15.53 1.42
CA GLU A 133 -10.92 -14.32 0.78
C GLU A 133 -10.50 -14.20 -0.68
N VAL A 134 -9.28 -14.65 -1.01
CA VAL A 134 -8.74 -14.61 -2.37
C VAL A 134 -8.72 -15.97 -3.07
N SER A 135 -9.34 -17.01 -2.46
CA SER A 135 -9.51 -18.36 -3.03
C SER A 135 -8.19 -19.07 -3.37
N VAL A 136 -7.16 -18.91 -2.55
CA VAL A 136 -5.84 -19.56 -2.71
C VAL A 136 -5.54 -20.66 -1.68
N GLU A 137 -6.53 -21.11 -0.90
CA GLU A 137 -6.36 -22.14 0.14
C GLU A 137 -5.72 -23.43 -0.38
N SER A 138 -6.08 -23.87 -1.59
CA SER A 138 -5.52 -25.07 -2.20
C SER A 138 -4.05 -24.90 -2.62
N LEU A 139 -3.53 -23.69 -2.59
CA LEU A 139 -2.19 -23.33 -3.02
C LEU A 139 -1.24 -23.01 -1.87
N ILE A 140 -1.72 -22.98 -0.63
CA ILE A 140 -0.96 -22.54 0.56
C ILE A 140 0.35 -23.29 0.80
N GLN A 141 0.45 -24.55 0.35
CA GLN A 141 1.65 -25.38 0.47
C GLN A 141 2.59 -25.27 -0.73
N LYS A 142 2.20 -24.54 -1.78
CA LYS A 142 3.05 -24.36 -2.95
C LYS A 142 4.08 -23.25 -2.70
N HIS A 143 5.20 -23.34 -3.42
CA HIS A 143 6.17 -22.26 -3.44
C HIS A 143 5.57 -21.04 -4.15
N PRO A 144 5.70 -19.79 -3.59
CA PRO A 144 5.09 -18.60 -4.17
C PRO A 144 5.47 -18.37 -5.65
N LEU A 145 6.73 -18.57 -5.99
CA LEU A 145 7.22 -18.40 -7.37
C LEU A 145 6.80 -19.51 -8.34
N ALA A 146 6.16 -20.59 -7.85
CA ALA A 146 5.62 -21.65 -8.71
C ALA A 146 4.15 -21.39 -9.11
N LEU A 147 3.58 -20.27 -8.69
CA LEU A 147 2.23 -19.88 -9.08
C LEU A 147 2.29 -19.14 -10.43
N SER A 148 1.33 -19.48 -11.32
CA SER A 148 1.03 -18.62 -12.46
C SER A 148 0.31 -17.36 -11.97
N GLY A 149 0.74 -16.22 -12.42
CA GLY A 149 0.19 -14.91 -12.04
C GLY A 149 -1.30 -14.76 -12.26
#